data_84b947fce190288ef06a44cbc0d6cf5c
#
_entry.id   84b947fce190288ef06a44cbc0d6cf5c
#
_cell.length_a   1.000
_cell.length_b   1.000
_cell.length_c   1.000
_cell.angle_alpha   90.00
_cell.angle_beta   90.00
_cell.angle_gamma   90.00
#
_symmetry.space_group_name_H-M   'P 1'
#
loop_
_entity.id
_entity.type
_entity.pdbx_description
1 polymer ?
#
loop_
_entity_poly.entity_id
_entity_poly.type
_entity_poly.pdbx_seq_one_letter_code
_entity_poly.pdbx_strand_id
1 'polypeptide(L)'
;IALSLDSNIPLAKIAEEAAKLSRAYGLPLDPNAHVADLSVGERQRIEILRALLQNPKLIILDEPTAVLTPQEADRLFETLFQLRDEGRSVLYISHRLEEVQRICSRATVLRHGKVTGACDPRQETTGSLARMMVGSDVASVQHEGMDKKGDILLEIAGLSAPARTPFATSLKDLSLRVRAGEVLAIAGVAGNGQGELFDVISGEYAVASDDLVQLRGEGVGTRGINARRLLGAGFVPEERHGHAAVSALKLSDNLVLARNQSDRRAFLGGGFLNIIRHGAV
;
A
#
# COMPACT_ATOMS: atom_id res chain seq x y z
N ILE A 1 23.19 2.30 -3.55
CA ILE A 1 23.94 1.28 -4.29
C ILE A 1 25.36 1.14 -3.73
N ALA A 2 26.14 2.23 -3.63
CA ALA A 2 27.55 2.18 -3.18
C ALA A 2 27.75 1.52 -1.80
N LEU A 3 26.82 1.70 -0.85
CA LEU A 3 26.91 1.16 0.51
C LEU A 3 26.93 -0.38 0.59
N SER A 4 26.53 -1.08 -0.46
CA SER A 4 26.51 -2.55 -0.50
C SER A 4 27.70 -3.17 -1.25
N LEU A 5 28.64 -2.33 -1.71
CA LEU A 5 29.82 -2.74 -2.46
C LEU A 5 31.10 -2.45 -1.66
N ASP A 6 32.22 -3.01 -2.14
CA ASP A 6 33.52 -2.74 -1.53
C ASP A 6 33.84 -1.24 -1.53
N SER A 7 34.26 -0.70 -0.38
CA SER A 7 34.56 0.72 -0.16
C SER A 7 35.69 1.25 -1.05
N ASN A 8 36.50 0.36 -1.65
CA ASN A 8 37.61 0.72 -2.51
C ASN A 8 37.20 1.03 -3.96
N ILE A 9 35.94 0.82 -4.33
CA ILE A 9 35.46 1.06 -5.71
C ILE A 9 35.07 2.55 -5.86
N PRO A 10 35.67 3.29 -6.81
CA PRO A 10 35.29 4.69 -7.06
C PRO A 10 33.80 4.82 -7.42
N LEU A 11 33.12 5.85 -6.88
CA LEU A 11 31.69 6.08 -7.10
C LEU A 11 31.34 6.22 -8.60
N ALA A 12 32.22 6.84 -9.39
CA ALA A 12 32.03 6.96 -10.84
C ALA A 12 31.96 5.59 -11.53
N LYS A 13 32.78 4.63 -11.11
CA LYS A 13 32.77 3.27 -11.65
C LYS A 13 31.49 2.52 -11.24
N ILE A 14 31.03 2.71 -10.00
CA ILE A 14 29.76 2.14 -9.55
C ILE A 14 28.58 2.69 -10.37
N ALA A 15 28.56 4.01 -10.63
CA ALA A 15 27.54 4.64 -11.44
C ALA A 15 27.53 4.12 -12.88
N GLU A 16 28.73 3.92 -13.48
CA GLU A 16 28.87 3.36 -14.83
C GLU A 16 28.34 1.90 -14.90
N GLU A 17 28.75 1.04 -13.97
CA GLU A 17 28.28 -0.34 -13.92
C GLU A 17 26.78 -0.42 -13.63
N ALA A 18 26.26 0.41 -12.73
CA ALA A 18 24.82 0.49 -12.47
C ALA A 18 24.04 0.92 -13.73
N ALA A 19 24.52 1.92 -14.46
CA ALA A 19 23.92 2.36 -15.72
C ALA A 19 24.00 1.27 -16.81
N LYS A 20 25.06 0.49 -16.86
CA LYS A 20 25.22 -0.64 -17.78
C LYS A 20 24.20 -1.74 -17.46
N LEU A 21 24.11 -2.16 -16.22
CA LEU A 21 23.11 -3.16 -15.78
C LEU A 21 21.69 -2.68 -15.96
N SER A 22 21.42 -1.42 -15.64
CA SER A 22 20.11 -0.78 -15.85
C SER A 22 19.64 -0.94 -17.31
N ARG A 23 20.52 -0.69 -18.26
CA ARG A 23 20.22 -0.88 -19.70
C ARG A 23 20.10 -2.35 -20.08
N ALA A 24 21.00 -3.21 -19.58
CA ALA A 24 21.02 -4.63 -19.92
C ALA A 24 19.74 -5.37 -19.47
N TYR A 25 19.20 -4.99 -18.32
CA TYR A 25 18.02 -5.63 -17.73
C TYR A 25 16.73 -4.83 -17.89
N GLY A 26 16.73 -3.75 -18.69
CA GLY A 26 15.53 -2.95 -18.93
C GLY A 26 14.96 -2.26 -17.68
N LEU A 27 15.82 -1.98 -16.67
CA LEU A 27 15.47 -1.34 -15.39
C LEU A 27 15.99 0.10 -15.39
N PRO A 28 15.32 1.06 -16.04
CA PRO A 28 15.84 2.41 -16.21
C PRO A 28 16.09 3.09 -14.86
N LEU A 29 17.30 3.66 -14.72
CA LEU A 29 17.78 4.35 -13.52
C LEU A 29 18.66 5.52 -13.91
N ASP A 30 18.42 6.70 -13.31
CA ASP A 30 19.39 7.79 -13.30
C ASP A 30 20.29 7.64 -12.05
N PRO A 31 21.59 7.35 -12.24
CA PRO A 31 22.52 7.16 -11.11
C PRO A 31 22.77 8.44 -10.31
N ASN A 32 22.42 9.62 -10.83
CA ASN A 32 22.58 10.92 -10.17
C ASN A 32 21.31 11.40 -9.45
N ALA A 33 20.19 10.70 -9.62
CA ALA A 33 18.95 11.08 -8.95
C ALA A 33 19.03 10.87 -7.43
N HIS A 34 18.41 11.78 -6.68
CA HIS A 34 18.28 11.61 -5.24
C HIS A 34 17.20 10.57 -4.95
N VAL A 35 17.50 9.60 -4.06
CA VAL A 35 16.56 8.51 -3.72
C VAL A 35 15.26 9.04 -3.12
N ALA A 36 15.29 10.18 -2.44
CA ALA A 36 14.12 10.84 -1.90
C ALA A 36 13.12 11.27 -2.99
N ASP A 37 13.62 11.61 -4.19
CA ASP A 37 12.83 12.13 -5.31
C ASP A 37 12.22 11.01 -6.17
N LEU A 38 12.61 9.74 -5.90
CA LEU A 38 12.19 8.60 -6.69
C LEU A 38 10.85 8.05 -6.21
N SER A 39 10.03 7.63 -7.16
CA SER A 39 8.82 6.85 -6.90
C SER A 39 9.17 5.53 -6.21
N VAL A 40 8.17 4.89 -5.60
CA VAL A 40 8.36 3.59 -4.91
C VAL A 40 8.83 2.51 -5.89
N GLY A 41 8.31 2.50 -7.12
CA GLY A 41 8.74 1.58 -8.18
C GLY A 41 10.19 1.80 -8.61
N GLU A 42 10.66 3.06 -8.66
CA GLU A 42 12.07 3.36 -8.93
C GLU A 42 12.99 2.92 -7.81
N ARG A 43 12.58 3.10 -6.56
CA ARG A 43 13.34 2.58 -5.40
C ARG A 43 13.43 1.06 -5.45
N GLN A 44 12.37 0.36 -5.83
CA GLN A 44 12.40 -1.09 -6.02
C GLN A 44 13.42 -1.51 -7.10
N ARG A 45 13.50 -0.78 -8.22
CA ARG A 45 14.51 -1.02 -9.26
C ARG A 45 15.94 -0.85 -8.74
N ILE A 46 16.18 0.14 -7.87
CA ILE A 46 17.49 0.34 -7.23
C ILE A 46 17.89 -0.88 -6.41
N GLU A 47 16.97 -1.44 -5.61
CA GLU A 47 17.26 -2.62 -4.79
C GLU A 47 17.62 -3.84 -5.66
N ILE A 48 16.91 -4.04 -6.76
CA ILE A 48 17.20 -5.11 -7.71
C ILE A 48 18.58 -4.90 -8.36
N LEU A 49 18.86 -3.71 -8.86
CA LEU A 49 20.16 -3.38 -9.46
C LEU A 49 21.30 -3.49 -8.45
N ARG A 50 21.08 -3.10 -7.20
CA ARG A 50 22.02 -3.26 -6.09
C ARG A 50 22.37 -4.74 -5.87
N ALA A 51 21.38 -5.62 -5.90
CA ALA A 51 21.60 -7.06 -5.80
C ALA A 51 22.36 -7.59 -7.02
N LEU A 52 22.01 -7.17 -8.23
CA LEU A 52 22.64 -7.61 -9.48
C LEU A 52 24.11 -7.19 -9.62
N LEU A 53 24.49 -6.03 -9.08
CA LEU A 53 25.89 -5.57 -9.04
C LEU A 53 26.83 -6.53 -8.31
N GLN A 54 26.30 -7.33 -7.38
CA GLN A 54 27.06 -8.35 -6.66
C GLN A 54 27.22 -9.67 -7.44
N ASN A 55 26.69 -9.72 -8.67
CA ASN A 55 26.69 -10.92 -9.52
C ASN A 55 26.21 -12.20 -8.80
N PRO A 56 25.01 -12.20 -8.19
CA PRO A 56 24.53 -13.30 -7.37
C PRO A 56 24.16 -14.52 -8.21
N LYS A 57 24.39 -15.73 -7.67
CA LYS A 57 23.89 -16.98 -8.24
C LYS A 57 22.44 -17.27 -7.83
N LEU A 58 22.02 -16.76 -6.67
CA LEU A 58 20.67 -16.87 -6.14
C LEU A 58 20.16 -15.46 -5.78
N ILE A 59 18.98 -15.12 -6.27
CA ILE A 59 18.28 -13.88 -5.96
C ILE A 59 17.03 -14.23 -5.17
N ILE A 60 16.83 -13.58 -4.04
CA ILE A 60 15.65 -13.75 -3.19
C ILE A 60 14.84 -12.45 -3.26
N LEU A 61 13.58 -12.56 -3.64
CA LEU A 61 12.65 -11.44 -3.78
C LEU A 61 11.44 -11.68 -2.88
N ASP A 62 11.18 -10.73 -2.00
CA ASP A 62 10.01 -10.76 -1.10
C ASP A 62 9.02 -9.67 -1.52
N GLU A 63 7.83 -10.10 -1.98
CA GLU A 63 6.74 -9.26 -2.48
C GLU A 63 7.20 -8.14 -3.45
N PRO A 64 8.02 -8.44 -4.49
CA PRO A 64 8.68 -7.40 -5.27
C PRO A 64 7.72 -6.58 -6.16
N THR A 65 6.48 -7.00 -6.32
CA THR A 65 5.47 -6.32 -7.15
C THR A 65 4.42 -5.58 -6.34
N ALA A 66 4.51 -5.59 -4.99
CA ALA A 66 3.47 -5.03 -4.11
C ALA A 66 3.16 -3.55 -4.40
N VAL A 67 4.15 -2.81 -4.86
CA VAL A 67 4.08 -1.36 -5.12
C VAL A 67 4.26 -0.99 -6.60
N LEU A 68 4.36 -1.98 -7.48
CA LEU A 68 4.56 -1.79 -8.90
C LEU A 68 3.23 -1.70 -9.65
N THR A 69 3.24 -0.91 -10.72
CA THR A 69 2.18 -0.96 -11.72
C THR A 69 2.22 -2.29 -12.48
N PRO A 70 1.13 -2.73 -13.14
CA PRO A 70 1.15 -3.94 -13.98
C PRO A 70 2.26 -3.93 -15.02
N GLN A 71 2.51 -2.78 -15.67
CA GLN A 71 3.56 -2.62 -16.68
C GLN A 71 4.96 -2.74 -16.09
N GLU A 72 5.18 -2.23 -14.87
CA GLU A 72 6.46 -2.38 -14.16
C GLU A 72 6.66 -3.82 -13.68
N ALA A 73 5.60 -4.50 -13.23
CA ALA A 73 5.64 -5.91 -12.88
C ALA A 73 6.00 -6.78 -14.10
N ASP A 74 5.42 -6.50 -15.27
CA ASP A 74 5.75 -7.19 -16.52
C ASP A 74 7.24 -7.05 -16.87
N ARG A 75 7.81 -5.85 -16.77
CA ARG A 75 9.25 -5.61 -17.00
C ARG A 75 10.11 -6.34 -15.99
N LEU A 76 9.70 -6.38 -14.72
CA LEU A 76 10.39 -7.17 -13.71
C LEU A 76 10.39 -8.65 -14.09
N PHE A 77 9.27 -9.20 -14.53
CA PHE A 77 9.18 -10.61 -14.95
C PHE A 77 10.09 -10.90 -16.14
N GLU A 78 10.16 -10.02 -17.13
CA GLU A 78 11.12 -10.14 -18.24
C GLU A 78 12.56 -10.21 -17.73
N THR A 79 12.93 -9.34 -16.77
CA THR A 79 14.23 -9.37 -16.11
C THR A 79 14.49 -10.70 -15.40
N LEU A 80 13.49 -11.22 -14.67
CA LEU A 80 13.63 -12.50 -13.96
C LEU A 80 13.78 -13.68 -14.92
N PHE A 81 13.09 -13.67 -16.04
CA PHE A 81 13.28 -14.68 -17.09
C PHE A 81 14.67 -14.62 -17.71
N GLN A 82 15.19 -13.43 -18.01
CA GLN A 82 16.55 -13.25 -18.48
C GLN A 82 17.59 -13.80 -17.48
N LEU A 83 17.45 -13.47 -16.19
CA LEU A 83 18.33 -13.97 -15.13
C LEU A 83 18.31 -15.50 -15.00
N ARG A 84 17.11 -16.11 -15.12
CA ARG A 84 16.98 -17.57 -15.16
C ARG A 84 17.71 -18.17 -16.36
N ASP A 85 17.55 -17.57 -17.54
CA ASP A 85 18.16 -18.06 -18.79
C ASP A 85 19.71 -17.88 -18.76
N GLU A 86 20.22 -16.92 -17.97
CA GLU A 86 21.64 -16.78 -17.63
C GLU A 86 22.11 -17.84 -16.61
N GLY A 87 21.25 -18.75 -16.14
CA GLY A 87 21.58 -19.82 -15.18
C GLY A 87 21.54 -19.41 -13.72
N ARG A 88 20.92 -18.27 -13.39
CA ARG A 88 20.73 -17.83 -11.99
C ARG A 88 19.45 -18.45 -11.44
N SER A 89 19.44 -18.70 -10.13
CA SER A 89 18.25 -19.15 -9.41
C SER A 89 17.51 -17.97 -8.81
N VAL A 90 16.19 -18.01 -8.84
CA VAL A 90 15.33 -17.00 -8.22
C VAL A 90 14.41 -17.67 -7.22
N LEU A 91 14.43 -17.21 -5.97
CA LEU A 91 13.42 -17.50 -4.96
C LEU A 91 12.44 -16.32 -4.90
N TYR A 92 11.21 -16.55 -5.31
CA TYR A 92 10.17 -15.54 -5.38
C TYR A 92 9.13 -15.79 -4.30
N ILE A 93 8.97 -14.84 -3.37
CA ILE A 93 7.98 -14.92 -2.29
C ILE A 93 6.84 -13.97 -2.64
N SER A 94 5.62 -14.48 -2.73
CA SER A 94 4.44 -13.67 -3.02
C SER A 94 3.15 -14.35 -2.54
N HIS A 95 2.13 -13.55 -2.27
CA HIS A 95 0.76 -13.99 -2.05
C HIS A 95 -0.11 -13.79 -3.31
N ARG A 96 0.45 -13.24 -4.40
CA ARG A 96 -0.24 -13.02 -5.68
C ARG A 96 -0.13 -14.27 -6.54
N LEU A 97 -1.17 -15.09 -6.53
CA LEU A 97 -1.15 -16.42 -7.14
C LEU A 97 -0.98 -16.38 -8.66
N GLU A 98 -1.52 -15.38 -9.33
CA GLU A 98 -1.37 -15.17 -10.77
C GLU A 98 0.09 -14.95 -11.17
N GLU A 99 0.84 -14.20 -10.36
CA GLU A 99 2.27 -13.99 -10.57
C GLU A 99 3.06 -15.31 -10.40
N VAL A 100 2.75 -16.05 -9.33
CA VAL A 100 3.39 -17.34 -9.05
C VAL A 100 3.14 -18.33 -10.21
N GLN A 101 1.91 -18.40 -10.73
CA GLN A 101 1.58 -19.23 -11.88
C GLN A 101 2.35 -18.82 -13.14
N ARG A 102 2.55 -17.53 -13.33
CA ARG A 102 3.19 -16.97 -14.53
C ARG A 102 4.70 -17.20 -14.57
N ILE A 103 5.41 -17.03 -13.44
CA ILE A 103 6.87 -16.98 -13.43
C ILE A 103 7.55 -18.17 -12.76
N CYS A 104 6.87 -18.89 -11.88
CA CYS A 104 7.48 -19.97 -11.12
C CYS A 104 7.32 -21.33 -11.78
N SER A 105 8.38 -22.15 -11.74
CA SER A 105 8.33 -23.55 -12.16
C SER A 105 7.94 -24.50 -11.03
N ARG A 106 8.07 -24.08 -9.79
CA ARG A 106 7.69 -24.83 -8.58
C ARG A 106 7.24 -23.88 -7.50
N ALA A 107 6.19 -24.22 -6.78
CA ALA A 107 5.70 -23.49 -5.62
C ALA A 107 5.72 -24.38 -4.39
N THR A 108 6.07 -23.75 -3.24
CA THR A 108 5.92 -24.35 -1.91
C THR A 108 5.01 -23.45 -1.10
N VAL A 109 3.89 -23.99 -0.63
CA VAL A 109 2.89 -23.23 0.12
C VAL A 109 3.15 -23.37 1.60
N LEU A 110 3.22 -22.21 2.29
CA LEU A 110 3.43 -22.12 3.73
C LEU A 110 2.16 -21.65 4.43
N ARG A 111 1.81 -22.28 5.54
CA ARG A 111 0.74 -21.85 6.45
C ARG A 111 1.14 -22.11 7.89
N HIS A 112 1.05 -21.09 8.76
CA HIS A 112 1.47 -21.15 10.16
C HIS A 112 2.88 -21.73 10.35
N GLY A 113 3.84 -21.33 9.49
CA GLY A 113 5.23 -21.77 9.53
C GLY A 113 5.47 -23.21 9.07
N LYS A 114 4.46 -23.89 8.51
CA LYS A 114 4.56 -25.28 8.02
C LYS A 114 4.29 -25.33 6.52
N VAL A 115 4.97 -26.24 5.83
CA VAL A 115 4.66 -26.56 4.42
C VAL A 115 3.34 -27.31 4.36
N THR A 116 2.36 -26.76 3.64
CA THR A 116 1.04 -27.36 3.43
C THR A 116 0.88 -27.99 2.07
N GLY A 117 1.75 -27.64 1.10
CA GLY A 117 1.74 -28.20 -0.24
C GLY A 117 2.97 -27.79 -1.02
N ALA A 118 3.29 -28.57 -2.05
CA ALA A 118 4.27 -28.26 -3.08
C ALA A 118 3.74 -28.72 -4.42
N CYS A 119 3.82 -27.88 -5.45
CA CYS A 119 3.23 -28.14 -6.77
C CYS A 119 4.00 -27.43 -7.89
N ASP A 120 3.69 -27.79 -9.14
CA ASP A 120 3.94 -26.92 -10.29
C ASP A 120 2.75 -25.95 -10.43
N PRO A 121 2.94 -24.67 -10.14
CA PRO A 121 1.84 -23.71 -10.11
C PRO A 121 1.18 -23.50 -11.49
N ARG A 122 1.86 -23.84 -12.58
CA ARG A 122 1.32 -23.74 -13.94
C ARG A 122 0.24 -24.80 -14.23
N GLN A 123 0.20 -25.87 -13.43
CA GLN A 123 -0.78 -26.95 -13.52
C GLN A 123 -1.94 -26.78 -12.53
N GLU A 124 -1.84 -25.78 -11.65
CA GLU A 124 -2.83 -25.49 -10.63
C GLU A 124 -3.77 -24.34 -11.06
N THR A 125 -4.98 -24.32 -10.53
CA THR A 125 -5.85 -23.15 -10.63
C THR A 125 -5.54 -22.15 -9.50
N THR A 126 -5.87 -20.87 -9.71
CA THR A 126 -5.79 -19.86 -8.62
C THR A 126 -6.58 -20.30 -7.38
N GLY A 127 -7.74 -20.95 -7.58
CA GLY A 127 -8.57 -21.49 -6.51
C GLY A 127 -7.91 -22.65 -5.74
N SER A 128 -7.21 -23.58 -6.43
CA SER A 128 -6.50 -24.67 -5.76
C SER A 128 -5.32 -24.17 -4.94
N LEU A 129 -4.54 -23.22 -5.48
CA LEU A 129 -3.45 -22.57 -4.75
C LEU A 129 -3.97 -21.79 -3.53
N ALA A 130 -5.05 -21.02 -3.69
CA ALA A 130 -5.67 -20.30 -2.58
C ALA A 130 -6.14 -21.26 -1.47
N ARG A 131 -6.73 -22.40 -1.84
CA ARG A 131 -7.16 -23.44 -0.87
C ARG A 131 -5.98 -24.03 -0.09
N MET A 132 -4.83 -24.26 -0.74
CA MET A 132 -3.63 -24.72 -0.04
C MET A 132 -3.13 -23.68 0.97
N MET A 133 -3.23 -22.37 0.65
CA MET A 133 -2.80 -21.28 1.52
C MET A 133 -3.75 -21.08 2.70
N VAL A 134 -5.05 -21.01 2.46
CA VAL A 134 -6.06 -20.68 3.48
C VAL A 134 -6.53 -21.94 4.23
N GLY A 135 -6.61 -23.09 3.56
CA GLY A 135 -7.03 -24.38 4.13
C GLY A 135 -8.55 -24.59 4.15
N SER A 136 -9.31 -23.68 3.57
CA SER A 136 -10.76 -23.79 3.36
C SER A 136 -11.12 -23.24 1.98
N ASP A 137 -12.29 -23.60 1.48
CA ASP A 137 -12.79 -22.98 0.24
C ASP A 137 -13.01 -21.50 0.47
N VAL A 138 -12.37 -20.69 -0.39
CA VAL A 138 -12.60 -19.24 -0.41
C VAL A 138 -13.91 -19.01 -1.16
N ALA A 139 -14.96 -18.66 -0.42
CA ALA A 139 -16.22 -18.25 -1.04
C ALA A 139 -15.97 -17.02 -1.92
N SER A 140 -16.37 -17.08 -3.17
CA SER A 140 -16.38 -15.89 -4.01
C SER A 140 -17.43 -14.92 -3.46
N VAL A 141 -16.98 -13.71 -3.11
CA VAL A 141 -17.91 -12.64 -2.76
C VAL A 141 -18.61 -12.21 -4.05
N GLN A 142 -19.89 -12.53 -4.17
CA GLN A 142 -20.72 -12.00 -5.24
C GLN A 142 -21.21 -10.61 -4.85
N HIS A 143 -21.02 -9.64 -5.71
CA HIS A 143 -21.57 -8.30 -5.54
C HIS A 143 -23.05 -8.33 -5.95
N GLU A 144 -23.95 -8.35 -4.97
CA GLU A 144 -25.33 -8.04 -5.21
C GLU A 144 -25.47 -6.53 -5.36
N GLY A 145 -25.74 -6.07 -6.58
CA GLY A 145 -25.92 -4.65 -6.86
C GLY A 145 -27.05 -4.07 -6.01
N MET A 146 -26.77 -3.07 -5.21
CA MET A 146 -27.80 -2.31 -4.50
C MET A 146 -28.37 -1.26 -5.44
N ASP A 147 -29.59 -1.49 -5.92
CA ASP A 147 -30.33 -0.57 -6.80
C ASP A 147 -30.81 0.73 -6.11
N LYS A 148 -30.80 0.75 -4.78
CA LYS A 148 -31.26 1.94 -4.01
C LYS A 148 -30.07 2.65 -3.37
N LYS A 149 -29.64 3.75 -3.99
CA LYS A 149 -28.68 4.67 -3.39
C LYS A 149 -29.43 5.58 -2.39
N GLY A 150 -28.96 5.59 -1.13
CA GLY A 150 -29.49 6.46 -0.09
C GLY A 150 -29.01 7.91 -0.19
N ASP A 151 -29.10 8.65 0.91
CA ASP A 151 -28.67 10.05 1.00
C ASP A 151 -27.16 10.20 0.75
N ILE A 152 -26.73 11.39 0.31
CA ILE A 152 -25.33 11.73 0.14
C ILE A 152 -24.69 11.84 1.53
N LEU A 153 -23.66 11.02 1.79
CA LEU A 153 -22.91 11.02 3.05
C LEU A 153 -21.60 11.78 2.95
N LEU A 154 -20.93 11.75 1.79
CA LEU A 154 -19.75 12.55 1.51
C LEU A 154 -19.95 13.27 0.18
N GLU A 155 -19.68 14.56 0.17
CA GLU A 155 -19.61 15.37 -1.04
C GLU A 155 -18.34 16.19 -1.05
N ILE A 156 -17.63 16.14 -2.18
CA ILE A 156 -16.51 17.01 -2.50
C ILE A 156 -16.86 17.75 -3.78
N ALA A 157 -16.72 19.07 -3.78
CA ALA A 157 -17.13 19.92 -4.90
C ALA A 157 -16.00 20.89 -5.27
N GLY A 158 -15.41 20.72 -6.46
CA GLY A 158 -14.37 21.62 -7.01
C GLY A 158 -13.12 21.71 -6.16
N LEU A 159 -12.76 20.65 -5.43
CA LEU A 159 -11.62 20.64 -4.53
C LEU A 159 -10.31 20.83 -5.29
N SER A 160 -9.59 21.88 -4.94
CA SER A 160 -8.21 22.09 -5.34
C SER A 160 -7.35 22.32 -4.11
N ALA A 161 -6.26 21.56 -3.99
CA ALA A 161 -5.32 21.66 -2.88
C ALA A 161 -3.87 21.56 -3.40
N PRO A 162 -2.99 22.50 -3.01
CA PRO A 162 -1.59 22.47 -3.45
C PRO A 162 -0.85 21.31 -2.79
N ALA A 163 0.20 20.84 -3.47
CA ALA A 163 1.15 19.88 -2.91
C ALA A 163 1.81 20.46 -1.65
N ARG A 164 1.90 19.68 -0.58
CA ARG A 164 2.50 20.12 0.70
C ARG A 164 4.01 19.92 0.76
N THR A 165 4.52 19.04 -0.06
CA THR A 165 5.94 18.73 -0.16
C THR A 165 6.33 18.68 -1.64
N PRO A 166 7.62 18.80 -2.00
CA PRO A 166 8.07 18.66 -3.38
C PRO A 166 7.68 17.34 -4.05
N PHE A 167 7.38 16.31 -3.26
CA PHE A 167 7.04 14.95 -3.73
C PHE A 167 5.54 14.65 -3.67
N ALA A 168 4.74 15.56 -3.10
CA ALA A 168 3.29 15.42 -3.03
C ALA A 168 2.64 15.87 -4.35
N THR A 169 1.44 15.38 -4.60
CA THR A 169 0.64 15.71 -5.78
C THR A 169 -0.42 16.75 -5.43
N SER A 170 -0.53 17.79 -6.27
CA SER A 170 -1.62 18.76 -6.12
C SER A 170 -2.93 18.16 -6.59
N LEU A 171 -3.99 18.32 -5.81
CA LEU A 171 -5.36 18.03 -6.23
C LEU A 171 -5.88 19.21 -7.07
N LYS A 172 -6.59 18.92 -8.16
CA LYS A 172 -7.10 19.93 -9.09
C LYS A 172 -8.55 19.62 -9.46
N ASP A 173 -9.43 20.51 -9.10
CA ASP A 173 -10.85 20.52 -9.47
C ASP A 173 -11.54 19.14 -9.29
N LEU A 174 -11.32 18.51 -8.14
CA LEU A 174 -11.83 17.19 -7.84
C LEU A 174 -13.24 17.30 -7.26
N SER A 175 -14.17 16.55 -7.86
CA SER A 175 -15.53 16.45 -7.39
C SER A 175 -15.96 14.99 -7.32
N LEU A 176 -16.55 14.58 -6.20
CA LEU A 176 -17.11 13.23 -6.02
C LEU A 176 -18.22 13.24 -4.97
N ARG A 177 -19.06 12.22 -5.02
CA ARG A 177 -20.13 11.98 -4.03
C ARG A 177 -20.16 10.51 -3.66
N VAL A 178 -20.38 10.24 -2.38
CA VAL A 178 -20.61 8.89 -1.87
C VAL A 178 -21.93 8.87 -1.12
N ARG A 179 -22.80 7.92 -1.47
CA ARG A 179 -24.12 7.76 -0.88
C ARG A 179 -24.16 6.66 0.17
N ALA A 180 -25.18 6.68 1.01
CA ALA A 180 -25.46 5.59 1.93
C ALA A 180 -25.64 4.27 1.15
N GLY A 181 -25.00 3.22 1.61
CA GLY A 181 -24.98 1.91 0.95
C GLY A 181 -24.14 1.83 -0.32
N GLU A 182 -23.36 2.86 -0.65
CA GLU A 182 -22.46 2.87 -1.81
C GLU A 182 -21.03 2.56 -1.41
N VAL A 183 -20.33 1.76 -2.23
CA VAL A 183 -18.89 1.58 -2.17
C VAL A 183 -18.29 2.26 -3.41
N LEU A 184 -17.61 3.39 -3.19
CA LEU A 184 -16.89 4.13 -4.24
C LEU A 184 -15.42 3.77 -4.19
N ALA A 185 -14.86 3.29 -5.30
CA ALA A 185 -13.43 3.05 -5.43
C ALA A 185 -12.74 4.22 -6.14
N ILE A 186 -11.57 4.63 -5.61
CA ILE A 186 -10.68 5.59 -6.25
C ILE A 186 -9.44 4.84 -6.68
N ALA A 187 -9.28 4.65 -7.99
CA ALA A 187 -8.18 3.90 -8.56
C ALA A 187 -7.16 4.85 -9.20
N GLY A 188 -5.89 4.47 -9.12
CA GLY A 188 -4.79 5.22 -9.74
C GLY A 188 -3.45 4.59 -9.41
N VAL A 189 -2.43 4.96 -10.15
CA VAL A 189 -1.04 4.59 -9.85
C VAL A 189 -0.59 5.33 -8.59
N ALA A 190 0.23 4.68 -7.76
CA ALA A 190 0.78 5.30 -6.55
C ALA A 190 1.44 6.67 -6.86
N GLY A 191 1.20 7.66 -6.00
CA GLY A 191 1.70 9.02 -6.18
C GLY A 191 0.83 9.95 -7.05
N ASN A 192 -0.37 9.52 -7.45
CA ASN A 192 -1.29 10.37 -8.25
C ASN A 192 -2.32 11.16 -7.42
N GLY A 193 -2.12 11.29 -6.11
CA GLY A 193 -2.95 12.15 -5.27
C GLY A 193 -3.93 11.40 -4.34
N GLN A 194 -3.90 10.06 -4.30
CA GLN A 194 -4.80 9.28 -3.45
C GLN A 194 -4.54 9.55 -1.96
N GLY A 195 -3.26 9.66 -1.55
CA GLY A 195 -2.87 9.98 -0.18
C GLY A 195 -3.31 11.39 0.20
N GLU A 196 -3.06 12.38 -0.66
CA GLU A 196 -3.47 13.76 -0.47
C GLU A 196 -5.00 13.91 -0.37
N LEU A 197 -5.73 13.14 -1.18
CA LEU A 197 -7.18 13.10 -1.09
C LEU A 197 -7.64 12.46 0.23
N PHE A 198 -6.99 11.40 0.69
CA PHE A 198 -7.26 10.80 1.99
C PHE A 198 -7.03 11.80 3.11
N ASP A 199 -5.92 12.54 3.11
CA ASP A 199 -5.59 13.58 4.11
C ASP A 199 -6.67 14.69 4.15
N VAL A 200 -7.16 15.10 2.99
CA VAL A 200 -8.25 16.07 2.90
C VAL A 200 -9.56 15.49 3.44
N ILE A 201 -9.93 14.27 3.07
CA ILE A 201 -11.17 13.62 3.51
C ILE A 201 -11.12 13.29 5.01
N SER A 202 -9.97 12.86 5.53
CA SER A 202 -9.80 12.56 6.96
C SER A 202 -9.77 13.82 7.84
N GLY A 203 -9.36 14.96 7.27
CA GLY A 203 -9.16 16.23 7.99
C GLY A 203 -7.78 16.38 8.60
N GLU A 204 -6.81 15.59 8.15
CA GLU A 204 -5.39 15.79 8.43
C GLU A 204 -4.83 16.96 7.64
N TYR A 205 -5.46 17.26 6.51
CA TYR A 205 -5.23 18.47 5.74
C TYR A 205 -6.52 19.29 5.66
N ALA A 206 -6.51 20.48 6.27
CA ALA A 206 -7.58 21.45 6.19
C ALA A 206 -7.50 22.22 4.87
N VAL A 207 -8.63 22.32 4.15
CA VAL A 207 -8.75 23.07 2.91
C VAL A 207 -9.31 24.49 3.17
N ALA A 208 -9.40 25.32 2.12
CA ALA A 208 -9.68 26.74 2.25
C ALA A 208 -11.10 27.07 2.73
N SER A 209 -12.08 26.18 2.50
CA SER A 209 -13.47 26.38 2.89
C SER A 209 -14.14 25.09 3.35
N ASP A 210 -15.06 25.21 4.30
CA ASP A 210 -15.85 24.08 4.81
C ASP A 210 -16.69 23.43 3.69
N ASP A 211 -17.19 24.22 2.74
CA ASP A 211 -18.08 23.75 1.67
C ASP A 211 -17.39 22.84 0.64
N LEU A 212 -16.07 22.87 0.55
CA LEU A 212 -15.31 22.01 -0.37
C LEU A 212 -15.40 20.53 0.01
N VAL A 213 -15.62 20.22 1.28
CA VAL A 213 -15.83 18.86 1.79
C VAL A 213 -17.02 18.87 2.74
N GLN A 214 -18.06 18.12 2.42
CA GLN A 214 -19.26 18.01 3.25
C GLN A 214 -19.47 16.56 3.69
N LEU A 215 -19.77 16.38 4.97
CA LEU A 215 -20.17 15.10 5.54
C LEU A 215 -21.62 15.22 6.03
N ARG A 216 -22.53 14.40 5.48
CA ARG A 216 -23.96 14.40 5.80
C ARG A 216 -24.61 15.79 5.64
N GLY A 217 -24.16 16.56 4.63
CA GLY A 217 -24.61 17.93 4.35
C GLY A 217 -23.98 19.00 5.26
N GLU A 218 -23.09 18.65 6.18
CA GLU A 218 -22.38 19.60 7.03
C GLU A 218 -20.97 19.85 6.46
N GLY A 219 -20.64 21.13 6.22
CA GLY A 219 -19.32 21.55 5.74
C GLY A 219 -18.23 21.27 6.78
N VAL A 220 -17.15 20.61 6.37
CA VAL A 220 -16.07 20.19 7.25
C VAL A 220 -14.68 20.45 6.69
N GLY A 221 -14.53 21.15 5.58
CA GLY A 221 -13.27 21.33 4.86
C GLY A 221 -12.15 21.92 5.72
N THR A 222 -12.47 22.87 6.62
CA THR A 222 -11.49 23.48 7.53
C THR A 222 -11.34 22.73 8.86
N ARG A 223 -12.20 21.73 9.14
CA ARG A 223 -12.25 21.04 10.42
C ARG A 223 -11.33 19.82 10.42
N GLY A 224 -10.71 19.55 11.57
CA GLY A 224 -9.84 18.40 11.75
C GLY A 224 -10.57 17.05 11.89
N ILE A 225 -9.79 15.99 11.98
CA ILE A 225 -10.24 14.59 12.03
C ILE A 225 -11.28 14.29 13.11
N ASN A 226 -11.15 14.91 14.29
CA ASN A 226 -12.09 14.67 15.41
C ASN A 226 -13.51 15.16 15.12
N ALA A 227 -13.65 16.31 14.47
CA ALA A 227 -14.98 16.83 14.07
C ALA A 227 -15.65 15.87 13.07
N ARG A 228 -14.90 15.32 12.13
CA ARG A 228 -15.41 14.37 11.14
C ARG A 228 -15.78 13.02 11.76
N ARG A 229 -15.00 12.55 12.74
CA ARG A 229 -15.35 11.35 13.53
C ARG A 229 -16.64 11.53 14.32
N LEU A 230 -16.88 12.71 14.87
CA LEU A 230 -18.16 13.02 15.57
C LEU A 230 -19.36 12.98 14.64
N LEU A 231 -19.18 13.27 13.35
CA LEU A 231 -20.21 13.13 12.30
C LEU A 231 -20.36 11.69 11.79
N GLY A 232 -19.59 10.74 12.36
CA GLY A 232 -19.71 9.32 12.07
C GLY A 232 -18.74 8.81 10.99
N ALA A 233 -17.74 9.61 10.57
CA ALA A 233 -16.71 9.15 9.64
C ALA A 233 -15.68 8.27 10.35
N GLY A 234 -15.34 7.12 9.75
CA GLY A 234 -14.24 6.24 10.16
C GLY A 234 -13.13 6.24 9.12
N PHE A 235 -11.86 6.20 9.57
CA PHE A 235 -10.70 6.30 8.69
C PHE A 235 -9.74 5.14 8.95
N VAL A 236 -9.29 4.49 7.87
CA VAL A 236 -8.26 3.45 7.89
C VAL A 236 -7.14 3.91 6.96
N PRO A 237 -6.05 4.49 7.49
CA PRO A 237 -4.95 4.98 6.67
C PRO A 237 -4.12 3.84 6.10
N GLU A 238 -3.39 4.12 5.02
CA GLU A 238 -2.45 3.18 4.39
C GLU A 238 -1.30 2.82 5.33
N GLU A 239 -0.72 3.82 6.00
CA GLU A 239 0.37 3.63 6.95
C GLU A 239 -0.17 3.08 8.28
N ARG A 240 0.25 1.86 8.61
CA ARG A 240 -0.24 1.13 9.79
C ARG A 240 0.48 1.53 11.07
N HIS A 241 1.80 1.71 11.01
CA HIS A 241 2.65 2.03 12.16
C HIS A 241 2.88 3.53 12.29
N GLY A 242 2.63 4.07 13.48
CA GLY A 242 2.81 5.48 13.76
C GLY A 242 1.64 6.38 13.36
N HIS A 243 0.76 5.91 12.46
CA HIS A 243 -0.41 6.65 11.99
C HIS A 243 -1.73 5.99 12.44
N ALA A 244 -1.96 4.71 12.05
CA ALA A 244 -3.19 4.01 12.40
C ALA A 244 -3.20 3.42 13.81
N ALA A 245 -2.05 2.97 14.30
CA ALA A 245 -1.91 2.30 15.58
C ALA A 245 -0.60 2.62 16.28
N VAL A 246 -0.64 2.65 17.60
CA VAL A 246 0.54 2.78 18.46
C VAL A 246 1.03 1.38 18.82
N SER A 247 2.12 0.93 18.19
CA SER A 247 2.63 -0.44 18.31
C SER A 247 3.08 -0.82 19.74
N ALA A 248 3.45 0.15 20.56
CA ALA A 248 3.83 -0.07 21.96
C ALA A 248 2.65 -0.32 22.90
N LEU A 249 1.41 -0.09 22.44
CA LEU A 249 0.19 -0.25 23.23
C LEU A 249 -0.53 -1.56 22.90
N LYS A 250 -1.31 -2.07 23.84
CA LYS A 250 -2.20 -3.22 23.61
C LYS A 250 -3.28 -2.86 22.60
N LEU A 251 -3.89 -3.86 21.98
CA LEU A 251 -5.00 -3.67 21.06
C LEU A 251 -6.18 -2.94 21.72
N SER A 252 -6.54 -3.32 22.96
CA SER A 252 -7.57 -2.65 23.76
C SER A 252 -7.30 -1.17 23.95
N ASP A 253 -6.04 -0.79 24.19
CA ASP A 253 -5.65 0.61 24.41
C ASP A 253 -5.75 1.41 23.10
N ASN A 254 -5.35 0.81 21.98
CA ASN A 254 -5.52 1.39 20.65
C ASN A 254 -7.01 1.62 20.32
N LEU A 255 -7.90 0.68 20.68
CA LEU A 255 -9.35 0.85 20.49
C LEU A 255 -9.90 2.03 21.32
N VAL A 256 -9.42 2.18 22.57
CA VAL A 256 -9.81 3.33 23.41
C VAL A 256 -9.34 4.65 22.79
N LEU A 257 -8.09 4.70 22.29
CA LEU A 257 -7.56 5.90 21.60
C LEU A 257 -8.40 6.26 20.36
N ALA A 258 -8.75 5.26 19.55
CA ALA A 258 -9.55 5.48 18.34
C ALA A 258 -10.96 6.01 18.64
N ARG A 259 -11.57 5.62 19.76
CA ARG A 259 -12.95 5.99 20.14
C ARG A 259 -13.04 7.14 21.16
N ASN A 260 -11.94 7.60 21.73
CA ASN A 260 -11.95 8.57 22.84
C ASN A 260 -12.72 9.86 22.50
N GLN A 261 -12.71 10.34 21.29
CA GLN A 261 -13.44 11.56 20.91
C GLN A 261 -14.91 11.30 20.56
N SER A 262 -15.21 10.15 19.95
CA SER A 262 -16.58 9.81 19.52
C SER A 262 -17.45 9.27 20.66
N ASP A 263 -16.83 8.65 21.67
CA ASP A 263 -17.55 8.04 22.80
C ASP A 263 -16.78 8.21 24.14
N ARG A 264 -16.46 9.46 24.49
CA ARG A 264 -15.72 9.76 25.74
C ARG A 264 -16.37 9.17 26.99
N ARG A 265 -17.72 9.12 27.04
CA ARG A 265 -18.46 8.62 28.20
C ARG A 265 -18.35 7.10 28.36
N ALA A 266 -18.11 6.37 27.27
CA ALA A 266 -17.94 4.92 27.32
C ALA A 266 -16.67 4.50 28.06
N PHE A 267 -15.58 5.29 27.94
CA PHE A 267 -14.26 4.95 28.43
C PHE A 267 -13.75 5.85 29.57
N LEU A 268 -14.34 7.04 29.75
CA LEU A 268 -13.94 8.01 30.79
C LEU A 268 -15.06 8.17 31.82
N GLY A 269 -14.77 7.88 33.08
CA GLY A 269 -15.60 8.20 34.22
C GLY A 269 -14.99 9.37 35.01
N GLY A 270 -15.68 10.55 35.12
CA GLY A 270 -15.18 11.69 35.87
C GLY A 270 -13.85 12.25 35.41
N GLY A 271 -13.49 12.10 34.15
CA GLY A 271 -12.19 12.53 33.58
C GLY A 271 -11.09 11.47 33.61
N PHE A 272 -11.33 10.32 34.22
CA PHE A 272 -10.40 9.19 34.29
C PHE A 272 -10.82 8.02 33.40
N LEU A 273 -9.84 7.22 32.95
CA LEU A 273 -10.08 6.04 32.14
C LEU A 273 -10.92 5.02 32.96
N ASN A 274 -12.05 4.59 32.40
CA ASN A 274 -12.90 3.60 33.04
C ASN A 274 -12.34 2.18 32.79
N ILE A 275 -11.52 1.70 33.69
CA ILE A 275 -10.81 0.42 33.60
C ILE A 275 -11.77 -0.79 33.44
N ILE A 276 -12.96 -0.73 34.04
CA ILE A 276 -13.95 -1.81 33.96
C ILE A 276 -14.48 -1.96 32.53
N ARG A 277 -14.80 -0.84 31.85
CA ARG A 277 -15.27 -0.86 30.48
C ARG A 277 -14.13 -1.10 29.47
N HIS A 278 -12.90 -0.69 29.82
CA HIS A 278 -11.72 -0.94 29.04
C HIS A 278 -11.39 -2.44 28.93
N GLY A 279 -11.63 -3.21 30.00
CA GLY A 279 -11.42 -4.65 29.97
C GLY A 279 -12.52 -5.46 29.23
N ALA A 280 -13.63 -4.82 28.83
CA ALA A 280 -14.78 -5.44 28.14
C ALA A 280 -14.84 -5.19 26.63
N VAL A 281 -13.82 -4.55 26.03
CA VAL A 281 -13.72 -4.23 24.62
C VAL A 281 -12.88 -5.24 23.85
#